data_ce4d569377566771742f6c5644154827
#
_entry.id   ce4d569377566771742f6c5644154827
#
_cell.length_a   1.000
_cell.length_b   1.000
_cell.length_c   1.000
_cell.angle_alpha   90.00
_cell.angle_beta   90.00
_cell.angle_gamma   90.00
#
_symmetry.space_group_name_H-M   'P 1'
#
loop_
_entity.id
_entity.type
_entity.pdbx_description
1 polymer ?
#
loop_
_entity_poly.entity_id
_entity_poly.type
_entity_poly.pdbx_seq_one_letter_code
_entity_poly.pdbx_strand_id
1 'polypeptide(L)'
;MDISVVLPIYNEKENLVPLLDELEGVLSGMGKEYEVIAVDDGSKDGSVEVLRSAAAERKRIKALFFRRNCGQAAAFDAGFRVATGDVVVTMDADRQNDPADIPGMIAKLDDGFDLVTGWRKNRKDGFATRKLPSRIANFIIRRLTGTRIHDLGCSLKVYRKEVTNEMRLYGEMHRFISVLAEGSGARVGEVVVNHRPRVAGHTKYGLTRTIKVLLDLTTVWFMRRYQTKPIYVFGGLGIVMLFFSMTIAGVVLYEKIADGTWVHRNPLFLIAITCFLMGMQSIGTGILAELLVRTYFESQAKTPYSIASRAGFEHES
;
A
#
# COMPACT_ATOMS: atom_id res chain seq x y z
N MET A 1 11.82 -22.34 8.87
CA MET A 1 10.47 -21.88 9.29
C MET A 1 9.57 -21.90 8.07
N ASP A 2 8.36 -22.50 8.17
CA ASP A 2 7.51 -22.61 6.99
C ASP A 2 6.59 -21.40 6.83
N ILE A 3 6.06 -20.89 7.96
CA ILE A 3 5.05 -19.82 7.95
C ILE A 3 5.43 -18.72 8.91
N SER A 4 5.38 -17.45 8.46
CA SER A 4 5.46 -16.25 9.32
C SER A 4 4.15 -15.48 9.22
N VAL A 5 3.47 -15.27 10.35
CA VAL A 5 2.25 -14.44 10.42
C VAL A 5 2.60 -13.06 10.94
N VAL A 6 2.33 -12.01 10.18
CA VAL A 6 2.61 -10.61 10.53
C VAL A 6 1.32 -9.90 10.93
N LEU A 7 1.27 -9.40 12.17
CA LEU A 7 0.14 -8.71 12.77
C LEU A 7 0.50 -7.25 13.07
N PRO A 8 -0.02 -6.26 12.35
CA PRO A 8 0.08 -4.85 12.73
C PRO A 8 -0.89 -4.55 13.87
N ILE A 9 -0.40 -3.96 14.94
CA ILE A 9 -1.16 -3.72 16.17
C ILE A 9 -1.09 -2.23 16.52
N TYR A 10 -2.27 -1.63 16.78
CA TYR A 10 -2.37 -0.29 17.31
C TYR A 10 -3.62 -0.14 18.17
N ASN A 11 -3.46 -0.10 19.50
CA ASN A 11 -4.54 -0.02 20.48
C ASN A 11 -5.58 -1.14 20.29
N GLU A 12 -5.17 -2.39 20.44
CA GLU A 12 -5.99 -3.59 20.26
C GLU A 12 -5.88 -4.57 21.47
N LYS A 13 -5.59 -4.04 22.67
CA LYS A 13 -5.34 -4.82 23.89
C LYS A 13 -6.33 -5.96 24.11
N GLU A 14 -7.63 -5.67 23.96
CA GLU A 14 -8.71 -6.65 24.23
C GLU A 14 -8.77 -7.79 23.21
N ASN A 15 -8.24 -7.56 22.00
CA ASN A 15 -8.26 -8.52 20.91
C ASN A 15 -7.04 -9.44 20.88
N LEU A 16 -5.92 -9.05 21.52
CA LEU A 16 -4.63 -9.70 21.33
C LEU A 16 -4.61 -11.16 21.81
N VAL A 17 -4.93 -11.40 23.09
CA VAL A 17 -4.86 -12.76 23.65
C VAL A 17 -5.77 -13.72 22.90
N PRO A 18 -7.07 -13.43 22.70
CA PRO A 18 -7.95 -14.32 21.94
C PRO A 18 -7.50 -14.55 20.51
N LEU A 19 -6.92 -13.53 19.82
CA LEU A 19 -6.42 -13.68 18.47
C LEU A 19 -5.20 -14.59 18.40
N LEU A 20 -4.26 -14.42 19.34
CA LEU A 20 -3.05 -15.25 19.40
C LEU A 20 -3.42 -16.71 19.68
N ASP A 21 -4.39 -16.97 20.59
CA ASP A 21 -4.86 -18.32 20.87
C ASP A 21 -5.53 -18.98 19.64
N GLU A 22 -6.36 -18.22 18.91
CA GLU A 22 -6.98 -18.71 17.67
C GLU A 22 -5.92 -19.03 16.58
N LEU A 23 -4.93 -18.16 16.42
CA LEU A 23 -3.84 -18.35 15.45
C LEU A 23 -2.98 -19.58 15.79
N GLU A 24 -2.58 -19.71 17.05
CA GLU A 24 -1.78 -20.87 17.50
C GLU A 24 -2.56 -22.17 17.32
N GLY A 25 -3.88 -22.17 17.59
CA GLY A 25 -4.74 -23.33 17.36
C GLY A 25 -4.76 -23.76 15.89
N VAL A 26 -4.97 -22.81 14.97
CA VAL A 26 -5.00 -23.09 13.52
C VAL A 26 -3.64 -23.53 12.99
N LEU A 27 -2.59 -22.76 13.31
CA LEU A 27 -1.25 -23.01 12.77
C LEU A 27 -0.63 -24.31 13.29
N SER A 28 -0.85 -24.64 14.58
CA SER A 28 -0.41 -25.91 15.17
C SER A 28 -1.08 -27.11 14.50
N GLY A 29 -2.35 -26.97 14.12
CA GLY A 29 -3.11 -28.02 13.41
C GLY A 29 -2.59 -28.30 11.99
N MET A 30 -1.80 -27.39 11.41
CA MET A 30 -1.22 -27.58 10.05
C MET A 30 0.03 -28.47 10.03
N GLY A 31 0.63 -28.80 11.17
CA GLY A 31 1.85 -29.63 11.24
C GLY A 31 3.07 -28.98 10.61
N LYS A 32 3.08 -27.65 10.45
CA LYS A 32 4.17 -26.86 9.89
C LYS A 32 4.84 -26.00 10.98
N GLU A 33 6.12 -25.71 10.81
CA GLU A 33 6.83 -24.78 11.68
C GLU A 33 6.37 -23.33 11.40
N TYR A 34 5.99 -22.60 12.45
CA TYR A 34 5.46 -21.24 12.29
C TYR A 34 5.98 -20.28 13.35
N GLU A 35 5.92 -19.01 13.03
CA GLU A 35 6.12 -17.86 13.93
C GLU A 35 5.02 -16.84 13.75
N VAL A 36 4.72 -16.10 14.81
CA VAL A 36 3.82 -14.94 14.79
C VAL A 36 4.62 -13.70 15.15
N ILE A 37 4.64 -12.72 14.24
CA ILE A 37 5.39 -11.47 14.38
C ILE A 37 4.37 -10.36 14.64
N ALA A 38 4.22 -9.98 15.87
CA ALA A 38 3.36 -8.90 16.33
C ALA A 38 4.12 -7.57 16.26
N VAL A 39 3.64 -6.61 15.47
CA VAL A 39 4.29 -5.30 15.32
C VAL A 39 3.42 -4.23 15.94
N ASP A 40 3.78 -3.76 17.12
CA ASP A 40 3.10 -2.67 17.81
C ASP A 40 3.49 -1.32 17.23
N ASP A 41 2.53 -0.61 16.69
CA ASP A 41 2.68 0.70 16.04
C ASP A 41 2.50 1.85 17.05
N GLY A 42 3.16 1.76 18.21
CA GLY A 42 3.17 2.80 19.24
C GLY A 42 1.85 2.90 20.01
N SER A 43 1.28 1.77 20.44
CA SER A 43 0.05 1.71 21.24
C SER A 43 0.17 2.39 22.60
N LYS A 44 -0.97 2.83 23.15
CA LYS A 44 -1.09 3.54 24.43
C LYS A 44 -2.15 2.94 25.37
N ASP A 45 -2.74 1.80 25.01
CA ASP A 45 -3.88 1.17 25.69
C ASP A 45 -3.48 -0.04 26.59
N GLY A 46 -2.15 -0.34 26.69
CA GLY A 46 -1.66 -1.54 27.38
C GLY A 46 -1.44 -2.73 26.44
N SER A 47 -1.53 -2.57 25.11
CA SER A 47 -1.18 -3.60 24.14
C SER A 47 0.28 -4.04 24.25
N VAL A 48 1.19 -3.10 24.56
CA VAL A 48 2.63 -3.35 24.70
C VAL A 48 2.90 -4.38 25.81
N GLU A 49 2.28 -4.22 26.96
CA GLU A 49 2.43 -5.11 28.12
C GLU A 49 1.94 -6.52 27.78
N VAL A 50 0.77 -6.63 27.15
CA VAL A 50 0.22 -7.92 26.71
C VAL A 50 1.16 -8.62 25.74
N LEU A 51 1.71 -7.91 24.77
CA LEU A 51 2.63 -8.48 23.78
C LEU A 51 3.96 -8.90 24.40
N ARG A 52 4.49 -8.15 25.38
CA ARG A 52 5.70 -8.55 26.11
C ARG A 52 5.50 -9.84 26.88
N SER A 53 4.38 -9.98 27.58
CA SER A 53 4.03 -11.22 28.29
C SER A 53 3.87 -12.38 27.30
N ALA A 54 3.13 -12.17 26.21
CA ALA A 54 2.93 -13.20 25.20
C ALA A 54 4.25 -13.67 24.57
N ALA A 55 5.18 -12.75 24.25
CA ALA A 55 6.48 -13.09 23.69
C ALA A 55 7.41 -13.78 24.70
N ALA A 56 7.24 -13.54 26.00
CA ALA A 56 8.01 -14.21 27.05
C ALA A 56 7.50 -15.65 27.32
N GLU A 57 6.18 -15.86 27.24
CA GLU A 57 5.53 -17.13 27.55
C GLU A 57 5.47 -18.10 26.36
N ARG A 58 5.41 -17.57 25.14
CA ARG A 58 5.14 -18.33 23.91
C ARG A 58 6.31 -18.22 22.93
N LYS A 59 7.12 -19.26 22.81
CA LYS A 59 8.35 -19.28 21.97
C LYS A 59 8.16 -18.90 20.51
N ARG A 60 6.95 -19.08 19.96
CA ARG A 60 6.63 -18.80 18.56
C ARG A 60 6.14 -17.38 18.32
N ILE A 61 5.95 -16.58 19.39
CA ILE A 61 5.51 -15.19 19.28
C ILE A 61 6.72 -14.27 19.42
N LYS A 62 6.90 -13.41 18.44
CA LYS A 62 7.92 -12.36 18.40
C LYS A 62 7.22 -11.00 18.36
N ALA A 63 7.76 -10.01 19.06
CA ALA A 63 7.16 -8.68 19.11
C ALA A 63 8.16 -7.59 18.75
N LEU A 64 7.73 -6.66 17.90
CA LEU A 64 8.44 -5.42 17.54
C LEU A 64 7.63 -4.23 18.08
N PHE A 65 8.29 -3.25 18.66
CA PHE A 65 7.63 -2.09 19.26
C PHE A 65 8.17 -0.81 18.62
N PHE A 66 7.29 -0.03 18.01
CA PHE A 66 7.65 1.27 17.45
C PHE A 66 7.64 2.34 18.55
N ARG A 67 8.51 3.34 18.42
CA ARG A 67 8.54 4.48 19.36
C ARG A 67 7.32 5.41 19.22
N ARG A 68 6.66 5.41 18.06
CA ARG A 68 5.48 6.22 17.76
C ARG A 68 4.68 5.53 16.67
N ASN A 69 3.44 5.97 16.48
CA ASN A 69 2.63 5.51 15.36
C ASN A 69 3.26 5.95 14.02
N CYS A 70 3.57 4.98 13.18
CA CYS A 70 4.14 5.14 11.85
C CYS A 70 3.19 4.64 10.74
N GLY A 71 2.07 4.03 11.12
CA GLY A 71 1.04 3.51 10.22
C GLY A 71 1.20 2.03 9.86
N GLN A 72 0.10 1.43 9.45
CA GLN A 72 -0.02 0.00 9.17
C GLN A 72 0.97 -0.50 8.12
N ALA A 73 1.26 0.29 7.08
CA ALA A 73 2.22 -0.07 6.05
C ALA A 73 3.63 -0.25 6.61
N ALA A 74 4.05 0.65 7.53
CA ALA A 74 5.35 0.54 8.20
C ALA A 74 5.42 -0.72 9.08
N ALA A 75 4.31 -1.06 9.78
CA ALA A 75 4.25 -2.27 10.59
C ALA A 75 4.36 -3.54 9.73
N PHE A 76 3.71 -3.60 8.57
CA PHE A 76 3.89 -4.71 7.62
C PHE A 76 5.33 -4.78 7.10
N ASP A 77 5.91 -3.64 6.67
CA ASP A 77 7.30 -3.61 6.17
C ASP A 77 8.29 -4.11 7.24
N ALA A 78 8.12 -3.70 8.51
CA ALA A 78 8.95 -4.17 9.61
C ALA A 78 8.81 -5.68 9.84
N GLY A 79 7.56 -6.19 9.80
CA GLY A 79 7.28 -7.61 9.93
C GLY A 79 7.87 -8.42 8.77
N PHE A 80 7.76 -7.96 7.53
CA PHE A 80 8.33 -8.63 6.35
C PHE A 80 9.85 -8.78 6.43
N ARG A 81 10.55 -7.78 6.97
CA ARG A 81 12.01 -7.80 7.09
C ARG A 81 12.53 -8.82 8.10
N VAL A 82 11.75 -9.15 9.11
CA VAL A 82 12.15 -10.09 10.16
C VAL A 82 11.50 -11.47 10.02
N ALA A 83 10.52 -11.60 9.13
CA ALA A 83 9.89 -12.87 8.82
C ALA A 83 10.91 -13.87 8.24
N THR A 84 10.93 -15.10 8.76
CA THR A 84 11.87 -16.14 8.33
C THR A 84 11.20 -17.27 7.57
N GLY A 85 9.87 -17.34 7.56
CA GLY A 85 9.10 -18.37 6.86
C GLY A 85 9.08 -18.19 5.35
N ASP A 86 9.01 -19.32 4.62
CA ASP A 86 8.89 -19.34 3.16
C ASP A 86 7.55 -18.78 2.69
N VAL A 87 6.54 -18.87 3.56
CA VAL A 87 5.22 -18.28 3.37
C VAL A 87 4.99 -17.20 4.42
N VAL A 88 4.64 -16.00 3.97
CA VAL A 88 4.28 -14.88 4.87
C VAL A 88 2.78 -14.66 4.79
N VAL A 89 2.14 -14.51 5.96
CA VAL A 89 0.70 -14.21 6.10
C VAL A 89 0.55 -12.86 6.76
N THR A 90 -0.31 -11.99 6.23
CA THR A 90 -0.68 -10.73 6.90
C THR A 90 -2.13 -10.79 7.36
N MET A 91 -2.45 -10.21 8.50
CA MET A 91 -3.81 -10.14 9.04
C MET A 91 -3.93 -8.97 10.02
N ASP A 92 -5.10 -8.32 10.09
CA ASP A 92 -5.39 -7.29 11.09
C ASP A 92 -5.62 -7.91 12.48
N ALA A 93 -5.26 -7.18 13.53
CA ALA A 93 -5.40 -7.62 14.92
C ALA A 93 -6.82 -7.41 15.52
N ASP A 94 -7.78 -6.87 14.76
CA ASP A 94 -9.13 -6.54 15.21
C ASP A 94 -10.13 -7.72 15.19
N ARG A 95 -9.63 -8.94 14.91
CA ARG A 95 -10.40 -10.20 14.82
C ARG A 95 -11.51 -10.22 13.78
N GLN A 96 -11.54 -9.30 12.83
CA GLN A 96 -12.49 -9.33 11.72
C GLN A 96 -12.15 -10.39 10.66
N ASN A 97 -10.88 -10.70 10.48
CA ASN A 97 -10.42 -11.83 9.66
C ASN A 97 -10.48 -13.12 10.47
N ASP A 98 -10.74 -14.22 9.81
CA ASP A 98 -10.79 -15.55 10.42
C ASP A 98 -9.47 -16.29 10.18
N PRO A 99 -8.71 -16.65 11.24
CA PRO A 99 -7.49 -17.46 11.07
C PRO A 99 -7.73 -18.81 10.39
N ALA A 100 -8.95 -19.37 10.50
CA ALA A 100 -9.30 -20.63 9.86
C ALA A 100 -9.27 -20.60 8.33
N ASP A 101 -9.24 -19.41 7.72
CA ASP A 101 -9.09 -19.27 6.26
C ASP A 101 -7.63 -19.43 5.79
N ILE A 102 -6.64 -19.31 6.68
CA ILE A 102 -5.20 -19.37 6.35
C ILE A 102 -4.82 -20.65 5.62
N PRO A 103 -5.19 -21.86 6.08
CA PRO A 103 -4.81 -23.10 5.40
C PRO A 103 -5.31 -23.17 3.95
N GLY A 104 -6.56 -22.74 3.70
CA GLY A 104 -7.14 -22.69 2.36
C GLY A 104 -6.44 -21.70 1.44
N MET A 105 -6.00 -20.56 1.98
CA MET A 105 -5.24 -19.56 1.21
C MET A 105 -3.81 -20.03 0.90
N ILE A 106 -3.16 -20.76 1.81
CA ILE A 106 -1.85 -21.37 1.56
C ILE A 106 -1.96 -22.46 0.49
N ALA A 107 -2.98 -23.32 0.57
CA ALA A 107 -3.23 -24.31 -0.48
C ALA A 107 -3.42 -23.62 -1.85
N LYS A 108 -4.14 -22.49 -1.90
CA LYS A 108 -4.28 -21.72 -3.12
C LYS A 108 -2.97 -21.10 -3.62
N LEU A 109 -2.08 -20.67 -2.71
CA LEU A 109 -0.74 -20.20 -3.07
C LEU A 109 0.07 -21.32 -3.76
N ASP A 110 -0.09 -22.56 -3.29
CA ASP A 110 0.60 -23.74 -3.83
C ASP A 110 0.08 -24.15 -5.22
N ASP A 111 -1.10 -23.68 -5.65
CA ASP A 111 -1.57 -23.80 -7.05
C ASP A 111 -0.75 -22.95 -8.05
N GLY A 112 0.34 -22.35 -7.60
CA GLY A 112 1.27 -21.62 -8.45
C GLY A 112 1.08 -20.10 -8.43
N PHE A 113 0.44 -19.53 -7.41
CA PHE A 113 0.38 -18.11 -7.17
C PHE A 113 1.56 -17.64 -6.31
N ASP A 114 1.93 -16.37 -6.45
CA ASP A 114 2.99 -15.74 -5.67
C ASP A 114 2.41 -14.88 -4.52
N LEU A 115 1.15 -14.47 -4.67
CA LEU A 115 0.34 -13.79 -3.65
C LEU A 115 -1.12 -14.23 -3.77
N VAL A 116 -1.76 -14.51 -2.63
CA VAL A 116 -3.21 -14.77 -2.55
C VAL A 116 -3.83 -13.78 -1.59
N THR A 117 -4.85 -13.04 -2.04
CA THR A 117 -5.60 -12.09 -1.21
C THR A 117 -6.98 -12.63 -0.84
N GLY A 118 -7.45 -12.30 0.36
CA GLY A 118 -8.80 -12.63 0.77
C GLY A 118 -9.83 -11.73 0.10
N TRP A 119 -10.97 -12.31 -0.31
CA TRP A 119 -12.14 -11.59 -0.80
C TRP A 119 -13.30 -11.68 0.21
N ARG A 120 -13.58 -10.59 0.89
CA ARG A 120 -14.69 -10.48 1.84
C ARG A 120 -16.02 -10.29 1.11
N LYS A 121 -16.46 -11.32 0.36
CA LYS A 121 -17.66 -11.27 -0.49
C LYS A 121 -18.91 -10.88 0.31
N ASN A 122 -19.04 -11.41 1.54
CA ASN A 122 -20.20 -11.22 2.42
C ASN A 122 -19.87 -10.28 3.59
N ARG A 123 -19.30 -9.09 3.31
CA ARG A 123 -18.97 -8.10 4.36
C ARG A 123 -20.19 -7.73 5.20
N LYS A 124 -20.03 -7.78 6.54
CA LYS A 124 -21.08 -7.41 7.51
C LYS A 124 -21.08 -5.91 7.89
N ASP A 125 -20.36 -5.07 7.14
CA ASP A 125 -20.31 -3.62 7.33
C ASP A 125 -21.57 -2.89 6.83
N GLY A 126 -21.83 -1.66 7.34
CA GLY A 126 -22.93 -0.81 6.90
C GLY A 126 -22.86 -0.47 5.40
N PHE A 127 -24.01 -0.59 4.72
CA PHE A 127 -24.07 -0.50 3.25
C PHE A 127 -23.66 0.90 2.73
N ALA A 128 -24.30 1.95 3.22
CA ALA A 128 -24.14 3.31 2.68
C ALA A 128 -22.79 3.94 3.06
N THR A 129 -22.30 3.69 4.28
CA THR A 129 -21.12 4.39 4.82
C THR A 129 -19.80 3.72 4.48
N ARG A 130 -19.80 2.42 4.17
CA ARG A 130 -18.56 1.65 3.93
C ARG A 130 -18.55 0.79 2.67
N LYS A 131 -19.67 0.08 2.36
CA LYS A 131 -19.70 -0.82 1.19
C LYS A 131 -19.68 -0.03 -0.11
N LEU A 132 -20.49 1.03 -0.25
CA LEU A 132 -20.59 1.80 -1.49
C LEU A 132 -19.30 2.56 -1.81
N PRO A 133 -18.69 3.35 -0.91
CA PRO A 133 -17.40 4.01 -1.18
C PRO A 133 -16.28 3.01 -1.51
N SER A 134 -16.23 1.87 -0.81
CA SER A 134 -15.23 0.83 -1.09
C SER A 134 -15.42 0.19 -2.47
N ARG A 135 -16.68 -0.05 -2.91
CA ARG A 135 -16.97 -0.59 -4.24
C ARG A 135 -16.57 0.38 -5.34
N ILE A 136 -16.88 1.67 -5.17
CA ILE A 136 -16.49 2.72 -6.13
C ILE A 136 -14.97 2.81 -6.20
N ALA A 137 -14.29 2.86 -5.06
CA ALA A 137 -12.82 2.88 -5.02
C ALA A 137 -12.21 1.65 -5.71
N ASN A 138 -12.66 0.44 -5.38
CA ASN A 138 -12.18 -0.79 -6.03
C ASN A 138 -12.48 -0.81 -7.54
N PHE A 139 -13.63 -0.31 -7.98
CA PHE A 139 -13.95 -0.19 -9.41
C PHE A 139 -12.98 0.75 -10.13
N ILE A 140 -12.75 1.94 -9.57
CA ILE A 140 -11.82 2.92 -10.14
C ILE A 140 -10.40 2.34 -10.18
N ILE A 141 -9.94 1.72 -9.07
CA ILE A 141 -8.62 1.10 -9.01
C ILE A 141 -8.49 0.02 -10.09
N ARG A 142 -9.44 -0.91 -10.19
CA ARG A 142 -9.43 -1.95 -11.22
C ARG A 142 -9.39 -1.39 -12.64
N ARG A 143 -10.20 -0.35 -12.89
CA ARG A 143 -10.24 0.30 -14.22
C ARG A 143 -8.92 0.97 -14.59
N LEU A 144 -8.25 1.61 -13.62
CA LEU A 144 -6.98 2.31 -13.82
C LEU A 144 -5.78 1.37 -13.85
N THR A 145 -5.80 0.32 -13.01
CA THR A 145 -4.65 -0.59 -12.86
C THR A 145 -4.77 -1.88 -13.65
N GLY A 146 -5.95 -2.22 -14.18
CA GLY A 146 -6.19 -3.45 -14.92
C GLY A 146 -6.18 -4.72 -14.04
N THR A 147 -6.11 -4.60 -12.70
CA THR A 147 -6.16 -5.75 -11.79
C THR A 147 -7.52 -6.44 -11.82
N ARG A 148 -7.54 -7.77 -11.66
CA ARG A 148 -8.76 -8.58 -11.56
C ARG A 148 -9.25 -8.77 -10.14
N ILE A 149 -8.51 -8.30 -9.13
CA ILE A 149 -8.81 -8.47 -7.70
C ILE A 149 -10.05 -7.67 -7.31
N HIS A 150 -10.98 -8.31 -6.60
CA HIS A 150 -12.24 -7.72 -6.17
C HIS A 150 -12.11 -6.93 -4.86
N ASP A 151 -11.34 -7.43 -3.89
CA ASP A 151 -11.18 -6.80 -2.57
C ASP A 151 -9.71 -6.45 -2.28
N LEU A 152 -9.29 -5.28 -2.74
CA LEU A 152 -7.93 -4.78 -2.51
C LEU A 152 -7.67 -4.42 -1.05
N GLY A 153 -8.71 -4.11 -0.29
CA GLY A 153 -8.63 -3.66 1.10
C GLY A 153 -8.65 -4.79 2.13
N CYS A 154 -8.63 -6.07 1.73
CA CYS A 154 -8.52 -7.17 2.68
C CYS A 154 -7.08 -7.25 3.21
N SER A 155 -6.92 -7.27 4.54
CA SER A 155 -5.61 -7.39 5.18
C SER A 155 -5.13 -8.84 5.25
N LEU A 156 -6.04 -9.82 5.20
CA LEU A 156 -5.69 -11.23 5.14
C LEU A 156 -5.14 -11.56 3.74
N LYS A 157 -3.84 -11.75 3.68
CA LYS A 157 -3.10 -12.09 2.46
C LYS A 157 -2.01 -13.10 2.78
N VAL A 158 -1.69 -13.93 1.79
CA VAL A 158 -0.62 -14.93 1.87
C VAL A 158 0.35 -14.71 0.72
N TYR A 159 1.64 -14.71 1.01
CA TYR A 159 2.70 -14.35 0.07
C TYR A 159 3.76 -15.43 0.05
N ARG A 160 4.40 -15.64 -1.10
CA ARG A 160 5.75 -16.23 -1.16
C ARG A 160 6.74 -15.22 -0.56
N LYS A 161 7.76 -15.71 0.13
CA LYS A 161 8.76 -14.87 0.79
C LYS A 161 9.46 -13.90 -0.16
N GLU A 162 9.72 -14.33 -1.38
CA GLU A 162 10.34 -13.52 -2.44
C GLU A 162 9.55 -12.22 -2.70
N VAL A 163 8.23 -12.33 -2.77
CA VAL A 163 7.35 -11.17 -3.00
C VAL A 163 7.49 -10.15 -1.87
N THR A 164 7.57 -10.61 -0.60
CA THR A 164 7.73 -9.70 0.54
C THR A 164 9.12 -9.06 0.61
N ASN A 165 10.16 -9.76 0.16
CA ASN A 165 11.53 -9.24 0.13
C ASN A 165 11.69 -8.08 -0.85
N GLU A 166 10.99 -8.13 -1.99
CA GLU A 166 11.00 -7.07 -3.00
C GLU A 166 10.13 -5.87 -2.63
N MET A 167 9.14 -6.08 -1.75
CA MET A 167 8.23 -5.01 -1.36
C MET A 167 8.88 -4.01 -0.41
N ARG A 168 8.57 -2.73 -0.66
CA ARG A 168 8.86 -1.62 0.24
C ARG A 168 7.56 -0.86 0.48
N LEU A 169 7.08 -0.90 1.73
CA LEU A 169 5.79 -0.34 2.08
C LEU A 169 5.96 0.94 2.90
N TYR A 170 5.34 2.03 2.42
CA TYR A 170 5.28 3.31 3.14
C TYR A 170 3.92 3.99 2.91
N GLY A 171 3.56 4.96 3.75
CA GLY A 171 2.27 5.65 3.67
C GLY A 171 1.07 4.69 3.75
N GLU A 172 0.14 4.78 2.82
CA GLU A 172 -1.04 3.93 2.75
C GLU A 172 -0.90 2.77 1.73
N MET A 173 0.32 2.42 1.31
CA MET A 173 0.57 1.42 0.25
C MET A 173 0.10 0.01 0.61
N HIS A 174 -0.10 -0.29 1.90
CA HIS A 174 -0.64 -1.59 2.35
C HIS A 174 -1.97 -1.98 1.67
N ARG A 175 -2.75 -1.01 1.18
CA ARG A 175 -4.00 -1.25 0.44
C ARG A 175 -3.78 -1.70 -1.00
N PHE A 176 -2.65 -1.34 -1.56
CA PHE A 176 -2.32 -1.56 -2.96
C PHE A 176 -1.32 -2.70 -3.16
N ILE A 177 -1.01 -3.45 -2.10
CA ILE A 177 -0.02 -4.54 -2.13
C ILE A 177 -0.27 -5.49 -3.32
N SER A 178 -1.53 -5.93 -3.53
CA SER A 178 -1.85 -6.82 -4.65
C SER A 178 -1.56 -6.18 -6.01
N VAL A 179 -1.84 -4.87 -6.16
CA VAL A 179 -1.58 -4.11 -7.39
C VAL A 179 -0.07 -3.91 -7.61
N LEU A 180 0.68 -3.66 -6.54
CA LEU A 180 2.13 -3.50 -6.60
C LEU A 180 2.80 -4.82 -6.97
N ALA A 181 2.39 -5.93 -6.35
CA ALA A 181 2.87 -7.27 -6.67
C ALA A 181 2.61 -7.64 -8.14
N GLU A 182 1.38 -7.43 -8.65
CA GLU A 182 1.10 -7.62 -10.08
C GLU A 182 2.01 -6.74 -10.96
N GLY A 183 2.30 -5.51 -10.51
CA GLY A 183 3.19 -4.57 -11.23
C GLY A 183 4.63 -5.08 -11.33
N SER A 184 5.10 -5.83 -10.33
CA SER A 184 6.42 -6.50 -10.32
C SER A 184 6.42 -7.86 -11.03
N GLY A 185 5.26 -8.29 -11.60
CA GLY A 185 5.15 -9.55 -12.34
C GLY A 185 4.68 -10.74 -11.50
N ALA A 186 4.34 -10.57 -10.23
CA ALA A 186 3.82 -11.63 -9.38
C ALA A 186 2.41 -12.07 -9.84
N ARG A 187 2.16 -13.38 -9.79
CA ARG A 187 0.84 -13.97 -10.04
C ARG A 187 -0.02 -13.85 -8.81
N VAL A 188 -1.06 -13.01 -8.88
CA VAL A 188 -1.96 -12.72 -7.75
C VAL A 188 -3.28 -13.48 -7.91
N GLY A 189 -3.62 -14.28 -6.88
CA GLY A 189 -4.88 -14.99 -6.75
C GLY A 189 -5.80 -14.35 -5.71
N GLU A 190 -7.07 -14.77 -5.70
CA GLU A 190 -8.07 -14.33 -4.73
C GLU A 190 -8.89 -15.52 -4.23
N VAL A 191 -9.18 -15.55 -2.92
CA VAL A 191 -10.00 -16.59 -2.26
C VAL A 191 -11.07 -15.91 -1.42
N VAL A 192 -12.31 -16.42 -1.48
CA VAL A 192 -13.39 -15.93 -0.61
C VAL A 192 -13.08 -16.31 0.84
N VAL A 193 -13.06 -15.32 1.72
CA VAL A 193 -12.75 -15.49 3.14
C VAL A 193 -13.93 -15.06 4.02
N ASN A 194 -13.99 -15.61 5.22
CA ASN A 194 -14.95 -15.24 6.23
C ASN A 194 -14.60 -13.85 6.80
N HIS A 195 -15.64 -13.03 7.00
CA HIS A 195 -15.49 -11.72 7.61
C HIS A 195 -16.41 -11.60 8.81
N ARG A 196 -15.82 -11.57 10.00
CA ARG A 196 -16.50 -11.48 11.27
C ARG A 196 -16.90 -10.03 11.60
N PRO A 197 -17.98 -9.79 12.35
CA PRO A 197 -18.23 -8.47 12.91
C PRO A 197 -17.13 -8.11 13.91
N ARG A 198 -16.81 -6.82 14.04
CA ARG A 198 -15.85 -6.35 15.04
C ARG A 198 -16.39 -6.61 16.44
N VAL A 199 -15.57 -7.23 17.30
CA VAL A 199 -15.95 -7.61 18.68
C VAL A 199 -15.67 -6.46 19.64
N ALA A 200 -14.51 -5.78 19.53
CA ALA A 200 -14.06 -4.67 20.38
C ALA A 200 -13.38 -3.57 19.58
N GLY A 201 -13.25 -2.37 20.18
CA GLY A 201 -12.56 -1.23 19.59
C GLY A 201 -13.47 -0.27 18.80
N HIS A 202 -12.97 0.96 18.56
CA HIS A 202 -13.69 2.03 17.85
C HIS A 202 -13.20 2.20 16.42
N THR A 203 -14.10 2.67 15.55
CA THR A 203 -13.75 3.00 14.16
C THR A 203 -12.86 4.23 14.11
N LYS A 204 -11.61 4.06 13.67
CA LYS A 204 -10.58 5.11 13.61
C LYS A 204 -10.64 5.97 12.33
N TYR A 205 -11.72 5.90 11.50
CA TYR A 205 -11.71 6.46 10.14
C TYR A 205 -12.87 7.42 9.85
N GLY A 206 -12.53 8.64 9.36
CA GLY A 206 -13.46 9.70 8.94
C GLY A 206 -13.49 9.95 7.41
N LEU A 207 -14.31 10.92 6.94
CA LEU A 207 -14.47 11.30 5.52
C LEU A 207 -13.17 11.78 4.84
N THR A 208 -12.22 12.34 5.60
CA THR A 208 -10.89 12.73 5.12
C THR A 208 -10.10 11.57 4.49
N ARG A 209 -10.47 10.33 4.80
CA ARG A 209 -9.88 9.12 4.21
C ARG A 209 -10.14 9.01 2.70
N THR A 210 -11.30 9.44 2.21
CA THR A 210 -11.63 9.32 0.78
C THR A 210 -10.69 10.16 -0.08
N ILE A 211 -10.38 11.38 0.38
CA ILE A 211 -9.43 12.27 -0.31
C ILE A 211 -8.02 11.66 -0.28
N LYS A 212 -7.57 11.14 0.87
CA LYS A 212 -6.28 10.48 0.99
C LYS A 212 -6.18 9.27 0.05
N VAL A 213 -7.21 8.41 0.03
CA VAL A 213 -7.24 7.24 -0.88
C VAL A 213 -7.19 7.66 -2.35
N LEU A 214 -7.85 8.76 -2.73
CA LEU A 214 -7.80 9.27 -4.10
C LEU A 214 -6.40 9.77 -4.49
N LEU A 215 -5.73 10.50 -3.59
CA LEU A 215 -4.35 10.95 -3.79
C LEU A 215 -3.38 9.76 -3.85
N ASP A 216 -3.54 8.79 -2.94
CA ASP A 216 -2.73 7.57 -2.94
C ASP A 216 -2.95 6.75 -4.22
N LEU A 217 -4.20 6.67 -4.69
CA LEU A 217 -4.53 6.01 -5.95
C LEU A 217 -3.82 6.66 -7.15
N THR A 218 -3.82 8.00 -7.19
CA THR A 218 -3.10 8.74 -8.24
C THR A 218 -1.61 8.40 -8.20
N THR A 219 -1.02 8.36 -6.99
CA THR A 219 0.38 7.98 -6.80
C THR A 219 0.66 6.55 -7.25
N VAL A 220 -0.18 5.58 -6.84
CA VAL A 220 0.00 4.17 -7.22
C VAL A 220 -0.20 3.95 -8.72
N TRP A 221 -1.20 4.60 -9.34
CA TRP A 221 -1.39 4.57 -10.78
C TRP A 221 -0.19 5.11 -11.53
N PHE A 222 0.33 6.26 -11.08
CA PHE A 222 1.53 6.89 -11.64
C PHE A 222 2.75 5.97 -11.49
N MET A 223 3.00 5.43 -10.29
CA MET A 223 4.11 4.50 -10.04
C MET A 223 4.00 3.26 -10.92
N ARG A 224 2.83 2.61 -10.98
CA ARG A 224 2.66 1.40 -11.80
C ARG A 224 2.91 1.64 -13.29
N ARG A 225 2.46 2.77 -13.81
CA ARG A 225 2.51 3.08 -15.26
C ARG A 225 3.83 3.71 -15.68
N TYR A 226 4.43 4.53 -14.80
CA TYR A 226 5.54 5.41 -15.13
C TYR A 226 6.69 5.34 -14.12
N GLN A 227 6.77 4.27 -13.31
CA GLN A 227 7.75 4.08 -12.26
C GLN A 227 9.20 4.26 -12.72
N THR A 228 9.49 3.83 -13.95
CA THR A 228 10.84 3.90 -14.51
C THR A 228 11.08 5.13 -15.40
N LYS A 229 10.01 5.79 -15.88
CA LYS A 229 10.14 6.87 -16.88
C LYS A 229 9.06 7.95 -16.71
N PRO A 230 9.04 8.70 -15.60
CA PRO A 230 8.07 9.78 -15.36
C PRO A 230 8.17 10.91 -16.39
N ILE A 231 9.33 11.05 -17.05
CA ILE A 231 9.55 12.03 -18.13
C ILE A 231 8.53 11.88 -19.26
N TYR A 232 7.99 10.68 -19.52
CA TYR A 232 7.04 10.49 -20.61
C TYR A 232 5.67 11.18 -20.36
N VAL A 233 5.26 11.29 -19.09
CA VAL A 233 4.03 12.00 -18.73
C VAL A 233 4.25 13.50 -18.77
N PHE A 234 5.19 13.97 -17.97
CA PHE A 234 5.43 15.40 -17.82
C PHE A 234 6.07 16.01 -19.08
N GLY A 235 7.00 15.31 -19.72
CA GLY A 235 7.60 15.73 -20.98
C GLY A 235 6.60 15.73 -22.12
N GLY A 236 5.72 14.69 -22.23
CA GLY A 236 4.65 14.64 -23.22
C GLY A 236 3.68 15.81 -23.06
N LEU A 237 3.21 16.08 -21.82
CA LEU A 237 2.38 17.25 -21.54
C LEU A 237 3.10 18.55 -21.90
N GLY A 238 4.38 18.67 -21.56
CA GLY A 238 5.20 19.82 -21.88
C GLY A 238 5.31 20.07 -23.38
N ILE A 239 5.56 19.03 -24.18
CA ILE A 239 5.62 19.12 -25.63
C ILE A 239 4.29 19.60 -26.22
N VAL A 240 3.16 19.05 -25.74
CA VAL A 240 1.82 19.48 -26.16
C VAL A 240 1.57 20.95 -25.85
N MET A 241 1.93 21.42 -24.64
CA MET A 241 1.81 22.82 -24.24
C MET A 241 2.70 23.75 -25.10
N LEU A 242 3.92 23.32 -25.40
CA LEU A 242 4.80 24.08 -26.30
C LEU A 242 4.24 24.16 -27.74
N PHE A 243 3.64 23.06 -28.24
CA PHE A 243 2.99 23.05 -29.54
C PHE A 243 1.81 24.04 -29.58
N PHE A 244 0.94 24.03 -28.56
CA PHE A 244 -0.15 25.01 -28.45
C PHE A 244 0.37 26.44 -28.35
N SER A 245 1.39 26.71 -27.55
CA SER A 245 2.04 28.01 -27.45
C SER A 245 2.52 28.51 -28.81
N MET A 246 3.22 27.65 -29.56
CA MET A 246 3.77 27.99 -30.87
C MET A 246 2.66 28.28 -31.92
N THR A 247 1.58 27.48 -31.86
CA THR A 247 0.41 27.68 -32.72
C THR A 247 -0.27 29.03 -32.43
N ILE A 248 -0.53 29.35 -31.16
CA ILE A 248 -1.15 30.61 -30.74
C ILE A 248 -0.23 31.79 -31.08
N ALA A 249 1.08 31.66 -30.84
CA ALA A 249 2.04 32.70 -31.20
C ALA A 249 2.06 32.97 -32.73
N GLY A 250 1.92 31.90 -33.55
CA GLY A 250 1.78 32.02 -34.99
C GLY A 250 0.53 32.79 -35.41
N VAL A 251 -0.62 32.55 -34.76
CA VAL A 251 -1.88 33.28 -34.99
C VAL A 251 -1.69 34.77 -34.64
N VAL A 252 -1.14 35.07 -33.46
CA VAL A 252 -0.87 36.46 -33.03
C VAL A 252 0.05 37.19 -34.00
N LEU A 253 1.08 36.51 -34.52
CA LEU A 253 1.99 37.08 -35.50
C LEU A 253 1.29 37.33 -36.85
N TYR A 254 0.43 36.40 -37.29
CA TYR A 254 -0.37 36.55 -38.50
C TYR A 254 -1.30 37.77 -38.39
N GLU A 255 -2.06 37.94 -37.31
CA GLU A 255 -2.94 39.09 -37.06
C GLU A 255 -2.17 40.40 -37.01
N LYS A 256 -0.95 40.39 -36.48
CA LYS A 256 -0.07 41.57 -36.53
C LYS A 256 0.28 41.97 -37.96
N ILE A 257 0.55 41.02 -38.82
CA ILE A 257 0.96 41.28 -40.21
C ILE A 257 -0.27 41.63 -41.08
N ALA A 258 -1.38 40.92 -40.91
CA ALA A 258 -2.57 41.08 -41.71
C ALA A 258 -3.39 42.32 -41.32
N ASP A 259 -3.60 42.52 -40.02
CA ASP A 259 -4.52 43.53 -39.50
C ASP A 259 -3.80 44.68 -38.79
N GLY A 260 -2.47 44.67 -38.69
CA GLY A 260 -1.68 45.69 -37.99
C GLY A 260 -1.85 45.69 -36.48
N THR A 261 -2.47 44.67 -35.89
CA THR A 261 -2.76 44.57 -34.47
C THR A 261 -1.49 44.44 -33.63
N TRP A 262 -1.30 45.30 -32.61
CA TRP A 262 -0.12 45.23 -31.76
C TRP A 262 -0.14 43.96 -30.89
N VAL A 263 0.97 43.20 -30.90
CA VAL A 263 1.12 41.91 -30.19
C VAL A 263 0.72 42.02 -28.71
N HIS A 264 1.14 43.10 -28.01
CA HIS A 264 0.87 43.29 -26.60
C HIS A 264 -0.62 43.63 -26.27
N ARG A 265 -1.42 44.01 -27.27
CA ARG A 265 -2.88 44.24 -27.13
C ARG A 265 -3.69 43.00 -27.40
N ASN A 266 -3.10 41.95 -27.93
CA ASN A 266 -3.77 40.70 -28.22
C ASN A 266 -3.80 39.79 -26.98
N PRO A 267 -4.98 39.43 -26.42
CA PRO A 267 -5.06 38.55 -25.26
C PRO A 267 -4.41 37.18 -25.48
N LEU A 268 -4.40 36.69 -26.71
CA LEU A 268 -3.79 35.40 -27.06
C LEU A 268 -2.28 35.39 -26.82
N PHE A 269 -1.62 36.56 -26.85
CA PHE A 269 -0.19 36.66 -26.55
C PHE A 269 0.14 36.22 -25.14
N LEU A 270 -0.69 36.62 -24.15
CA LEU A 270 -0.52 36.20 -22.74
C LEU A 270 -0.75 34.69 -22.60
N ILE A 271 -1.73 34.14 -23.30
CA ILE A 271 -2.03 32.70 -23.31
C ILE A 271 -0.84 31.94 -23.91
N ALA A 272 -0.28 32.40 -25.01
CA ALA A 272 0.91 31.79 -25.64
C ALA A 272 2.09 31.72 -24.67
N ILE A 273 2.42 32.85 -24.00
CA ILE A 273 3.50 32.89 -23.01
C ILE A 273 3.24 31.94 -21.85
N THR A 274 2.01 31.94 -21.32
CA THR A 274 1.62 31.07 -20.22
C THR A 274 1.79 29.59 -20.61
N CYS A 275 1.30 29.18 -21.79
CA CYS A 275 1.47 27.81 -22.30
C CYS A 275 2.95 27.48 -22.49
N PHE A 276 3.78 28.40 -22.97
CA PHE A 276 5.22 28.21 -23.09
C PHE A 276 5.89 27.93 -21.75
N LEU A 277 5.64 28.79 -20.75
CA LEU A 277 6.22 28.64 -19.43
C LEU A 277 5.76 27.33 -18.76
N MET A 278 4.45 27.00 -18.84
CA MET A 278 3.92 25.73 -18.32
C MET A 278 4.53 24.53 -19.03
N GLY A 279 4.74 24.59 -20.33
CA GLY A 279 5.39 23.53 -21.10
C GLY A 279 6.84 23.29 -20.65
N MET A 280 7.62 24.35 -20.53
CA MET A 280 9.01 24.29 -20.04
C MET A 280 9.08 23.77 -18.60
N GLN A 281 8.19 24.26 -17.73
CA GLN A 281 8.12 23.81 -16.34
C GLN A 281 7.74 22.34 -16.24
N SER A 282 6.79 21.86 -17.07
CA SER A 282 6.40 20.46 -17.10
C SER A 282 7.56 19.55 -17.51
N ILE A 283 8.33 19.92 -18.53
CA ILE A 283 9.54 19.16 -18.95
C ILE A 283 10.57 19.14 -17.82
N GLY A 284 10.84 20.28 -17.19
CA GLY A 284 11.77 20.37 -16.05
C GLY A 284 11.33 19.48 -14.87
N THR A 285 10.04 19.48 -14.56
CA THR A 285 9.46 18.59 -13.55
C THR A 285 9.64 17.12 -13.91
N GLY A 286 9.47 16.76 -15.19
CA GLY A 286 9.69 15.40 -15.68
C GLY A 286 11.14 14.93 -15.51
N ILE A 287 12.11 15.79 -15.81
CA ILE A 287 13.53 15.49 -15.60
C ILE A 287 13.85 15.31 -14.12
N LEU A 288 13.37 16.22 -13.26
CA LEU A 288 13.56 16.10 -11.81
C LEU A 288 12.92 14.84 -11.25
N ALA A 289 11.70 14.49 -11.68
CA ALA A 289 11.02 13.26 -11.27
C ALA A 289 11.82 12.01 -11.68
N GLU A 290 12.41 12.00 -12.88
CA GLU A 290 13.25 10.88 -13.34
C GLU A 290 14.54 10.75 -12.50
N LEU A 291 15.21 11.87 -12.20
CA LEU A 291 16.38 11.88 -11.33
C LEU A 291 16.04 11.40 -9.92
N LEU A 292 14.91 11.85 -9.35
CA LEU A 292 14.42 11.40 -8.03
C LEU A 292 14.14 9.90 -8.00
N VAL A 293 13.51 9.36 -9.05
CA VAL A 293 13.24 7.91 -9.15
C VAL A 293 14.55 7.14 -9.20
N ARG A 294 15.51 7.56 -10.01
CA ARG A 294 16.85 6.91 -10.07
C ARG A 294 17.56 6.97 -8.73
N THR A 295 17.63 8.15 -8.11
CA THR A 295 18.24 8.32 -6.78
C THR A 295 17.55 7.47 -5.72
N TYR A 296 16.21 7.38 -5.77
CA TYR A 296 15.42 6.54 -4.87
C TYR A 296 15.81 5.06 -4.98
N PHE A 297 15.97 4.52 -6.19
CA PHE A 297 16.37 3.12 -6.38
C PHE A 297 17.84 2.87 -6.03
N GLU A 298 18.73 3.85 -6.24
CA GLU A 298 20.16 3.72 -5.95
C GLU A 298 20.51 3.87 -4.45
N SER A 299 19.73 4.66 -3.68
CA SER A 299 20.09 5.05 -2.30
C SER A 299 19.44 4.21 -1.18
N GLN A 300 18.85 3.10 -1.47
CA GLN A 300 17.95 2.28 -0.66
C GLN A 300 18.49 1.70 0.66
N ALA A 301 18.65 2.50 1.70
CA ALA A 301 18.89 1.96 3.04
C ALA A 301 17.97 2.52 4.16
N LYS A 302 17.06 3.45 3.88
CA LYS A 302 16.25 4.08 4.94
C LYS A 302 14.85 3.49 5.06
N THR A 303 14.52 2.95 6.23
CA THR A 303 13.16 2.54 6.57
C THR A 303 12.35 3.72 7.11
N PRO A 304 11.01 3.81 6.86
CA PRO A 304 10.16 4.89 7.37
C PRO A 304 9.83 4.76 8.88
N TYR A 305 10.44 3.80 9.58
CA TYR A 305 10.17 3.50 10.98
C TYR A 305 11.47 3.38 11.79
N SER A 306 11.35 3.50 13.13
CA SER A 306 12.41 3.22 14.10
C SER A 306 11.92 2.20 15.11
N ILE A 307 12.59 1.06 15.21
CA ILE A 307 12.30 0.02 16.20
C ILE A 307 12.87 0.46 17.54
N ALA A 308 12.02 0.55 18.57
CA ALA A 308 12.44 0.92 19.92
C ALA A 308 12.98 -0.29 20.70
N SER A 309 12.37 -1.46 20.56
CA SER A 309 12.76 -2.70 21.21
C SER A 309 12.23 -3.92 20.46
N ARG A 310 12.84 -5.07 20.69
CA ARG A 310 12.43 -6.39 20.17
C ARG A 310 12.24 -7.34 21.34
N ALA A 311 11.37 -8.34 21.18
CA ALA A 311 11.18 -9.42 22.15
C ALA A 311 10.90 -10.73 21.40
N GLY A 312 11.43 -11.85 21.93
CA GLY A 312 11.27 -13.19 21.32
C GLY A 312 12.20 -13.49 20.13
N PHE A 313 13.16 -12.61 19.81
CA PHE A 313 14.22 -12.89 18.84
C PHE A 313 15.41 -13.52 19.58
N GLU A 314 15.97 -14.61 19.03
CA GLU A 314 17.24 -15.12 19.51
C GLU A 314 18.34 -14.09 19.27
N HIS A 315 19.24 -13.93 20.26
CA HIS A 315 20.37 -13.01 20.12
C HIS A 315 21.27 -13.52 18.99
N GLU A 316 21.24 -12.86 17.84
CA GLU A 316 22.37 -12.91 16.92
C GLU A 316 23.54 -12.22 17.63
N SER A 317 24.51 -13.01 18.04
CA SER A 317 25.79 -12.62 18.65
C SER A 317 26.69 -11.91 17.64
#